data_567698fd472e4f83b9ea0796dc83d52f
#
_entry.id   567698fd472e4f83b9ea0796dc83d52f
#
_cell.length_a   1.000
_cell.length_b   1.000
_cell.length_c   1.000
_cell.angle_alpha   90.00
_cell.angle_beta   90.00
_cell.angle_gamma   90.00
#
_symmetry.space_group_name_H-M   'P 1'
#
loop_
_entity.id
_entity.type
_entity.pdbx_description
1 polymer ?
#
loop_
_entity_poly.entity_id
_entity_poly.type
_entity_poly.pdbx_seq_one_letter_code
_entity_poly.pdbx_strand_id
1 'polypeptide(L)'
;MRSGVFCSESKDANNADLSAAVAAAGIVRTKDLVTWERLPNLVTLRSPQQRNVDLLPEFVNGKYAFYTRPMDDFIETGSGGGVGFGLCDDITHAVIDEEIITSPRRYHTITEAKNGEGATPIKTEKGWLHIAH
;
A
#
# COMPACT_ATOMS: atom_id res chain seq x y z
N MET A 1 13.54 -2.90 -15.53
CA MET A 1 13.53 -1.86 -14.48
C MET A 1 12.85 -2.45 -13.25
N ARG A 2 13.40 -2.26 -12.08
CA ARG A 2 12.79 -2.72 -10.82
C ARG A 2 12.19 -1.53 -10.08
N SER A 3 11.00 -1.69 -9.55
CA SER A 3 10.31 -0.70 -8.73
C SER A 3 10.02 -1.29 -7.37
N GLY A 4 10.02 -0.47 -6.37
CA GLY A 4 9.65 -0.83 -5.00
C GLY A 4 8.77 0.26 -4.39
N VAL A 5 7.92 -0.14 -3.47
CA VAL A 5 7.07 0.77 -2.72
C VAL A 5 7.51 0.74 -1.27
N PHE A 6 7.58 1.90 -0.65
CA PHE A 6 7.83 2.04 0.77
C PHE A 6 6.87 3.05 1.39
N CYS A 7 6.56 2.85 2.64
CA CYS A 7 5.79 3.83 3.40
C CYS A 7 6.71 4.93 3.90
N SER A 8 6.34 6.18 3.65
CA SER A 8 6.95 7.34 4.27
C SER A 8 5.99 7.95 5.29
N GLU A 9 6.53 8.36 6.40
CA GLU A 9 5.80 9.06 7.45
C GLU A 9 6.36 10.48 7.54
N SER A 10 5.50 11.48 7.39
CA SER A 10 5.88 12.86 7.63
C SER A 10 5.19 13.36 8.89
N LYS A 11 5.96 14.02 9.73
CA LYS A 11 5.42 14.77 10.88
C LYS A 11 5.53 16.25 10.58
N ASP A 12 4.55 17.01 11.01
CA ASP A 12 4.75 18.44 11.14
C ASP A 12 5.89 18.66 12.15
N ALA A 13 6.94 19.36 11.74
CA ALA A 13 8.15 19.58 12.54
C ALA A 13 7.87 20.26 13.89
N ASN A 14 6.72 20.90 14.03
CA ASN A 14 6.31 21.61 15.23
C ASN A 14 5.34 20.82 16.12
N ASN A 15 4.94 19.62 15.73
CA ASN A 15 3.98 18.83 16.49
C ASN A 15 4.63 17.55 17.02
N ALA A 16 4.72 17.44 18.35
CA ALA A 16 5.20 16.25 19.03
C ALA A 16 4.15 15.13 19.09
N ASP A 17 2.91 15.41 18.67
CA ASP A 17 1.82 14.46 18.66
C ASP A 17 1.94 13.52 17.45
N LEU A 18 2.06 12.21 17.73
CA LEU A 18 2.11 11.17 16.70
C LEU A 18 0.81 11.07 15.90
N SER A 19 -0.30 11.55 16.41
CA SER A 19 -1.58 11.57 15.71
C SER A 19 -1.58 12.50 14.50
N ALA A 20 -0.70 13.51 14.49
CA ALA A 20 -0.53 14.42 13.36
C ALA A 20 0.34 13.88 12.22
N ALA A 21 0.89 12.67 12.36
CA ALA A 21 1.68 12.06 11.31
C ALA A 21 0.77 11.60 10.13
N VAL A 22 1.30 11.72 8.92
CA VAL A 22 0.62 11.29 7.70
C VAL A 22 1.37 10.11 7.10
N ALA A 23 0.65 9.04 6.78
CA ALA A 23 1.21 7.89 6.10
C ALA A 23 0.95 7.98 4.58
N ALA A 24 2.02 7.84 3.80
CA ALA A 24 1.95 7.83 2.35
C ALA A 24 2.85 6.73 1.77
N ALA A 25 2.38 6.08 0.73
CA ALA A 25 3.16 5.08 0.02
C ALA A 25 4.06 5.74 -1.02
N GLY A 26 5.36 5.74 -0.76
CA GLY A 26 6.36 6.26 -1.66
C GLY A 26 6.83 5.22 -2.68
N ILE A 27 7.10 5.65 -3.91
CA ILE A 27 7.58 4.79 -4.98
C ILE A 27 9.02 5.18 -5.35
N VAL A 28 9.90 4.18 -5.42
CA VAL A 28 11.24 4.35 -5.96
C VAL A 28 11.50 3.34 -7.06
N ARG A 29 12.33 3.69 -8.02
CA ARG A 29 12.74 2.76 -9.08
C ARG A 29 14.24 2.80 -9.31
N THR A 30 14.76 1.70 -9.81
CA THR A 30 16.17 1.56 -10.17
C THR A 30 16.34 0.66 -11.37
N LYS A 31 17.45 0.82 -12.08
CA LYS A 31 17.90 -0.07 -13.16
C LYS A 31 19.04 -0.99 -12.72
N ASP A 32 19.83 -0.57 -11.75
CA ASP A 32 21.10 -1.15 -11.36
C ASP A 32 21.20 -1.52 -9.87
N LEU A 33 20.16 -1.22 -9.09
CA LEU A 33 20.11 -1.37 -7.62
C LEU A 33 21.08 -0.45 -6.85
N VAL A 34 21.73 0.45 -7.54
CA VAL A 34 22.67 1.43 -6.97
C VAL A 34 22.10 2.83 -7.05
N THR A 35 21.62 3.20 -8.24
CA THR A 35 21.03 4.50 -8.49
C THR A 35 19.50 4.39 -8.36
N TRP A 36 18.92 5.22 -7.51
CA TRP A 36 17.49 5.21 -7.22
C TRP A 36 16.84 6.53 -7.60
N GLU A 37 15.72 6.42 -8.28
CA GLU A 37 14.87 7.56 -8.62
C GLU A 37 13.60 7.51 -7.77
N ARG A 38 13.29 8.64 -7.12
CA ARG A 38 12.05 8.82 -6.36
C ARG A 38 10.95 9.28 -7.30
N LEU A 39 9.86 8.52 -7.36
CA LEU A 39 8.65 8.88 -8.07
C LEU A 39 7.63 9.55 -7.12
N PRO A 40 6.58 10.19 -7.64
CA PRO A 40 5.47 10.65 -6.81
C PRO A 40 4.89 9.53 -5.95
N ASN A 41 4.28 9.90 -4.83
CA ASN A 41 3.58 8.94 -3.99
C ASN A 41 2.41 8.31 -4.74
N LEU A 42 2.09 7.07 -4.39
CA LEU A 42 0.84 6.45 -4.77
C LEU A 42 -0.33 7.29 -4.24
N VAL A 43 -1.29 7.54 -5.10
CA VAL A 43 -2.55 8.20 -4.76
C VAL A 43 -3.68 7.18 -4.84
N THR A 44 -4.52 7.14 -3.82
CA THR A 44 -5.75 6.36 -3.80
C THR A 44 -6.92 7.33 -3.59
N LEU A 45 -7.90 7.31 -4.49
CA LEU A 45 -8.95 8.32 -4.47
C LEU A 45 -9.93 8.17 -3.30
N ARG A 46 -10.04 6.95 -2.75
CA ARG A 46 -10.99 6.67 -1.66
C ARG A 46 -10.36 6.71 -0.27
N SER A 47 -9.06 6.55 -0.18
CA SER A 47 -8.37 6.44 1.11
C SER A 47 -7.38 7.57 1.27
N PRO A 48 -7.50 8.41 2.29
CA PRO A 48 -6.63 9.56 2.46
C PRO A 48 -5.20 9.16 2.82
N GLN A 49 -5.03 7.99 3.44
CA GLN A 49 -3.73 7.48 3.84
C GLN A 49 -3.56 6.01 3.47
N GLN A 50 -2.31 5.62 3.23
CA GLN A 50 -1.94 4.25 2.89
C GLN A 50 -0.69 3.81 3.65
N ARG A 51 -0.72 2.58 4.16
CA ARG A 51 0.44 1.93 4.79
C ARG A 51 0.57 0.50 4.25
N ASN A 52 1.76 -0.08 4.41
CA ASN A 52 2.01 -1.47 4.01
C ASN A 52 1.50 -1.77 2.60
N VAL A 53 1.84 -0.88 1.67
CA VAL A 53 1.50 -1.06 0.25
C VAL A 53 2.55 -1.94 -0.39
N ASP A 54 2.11 -2.90 -1.16
CA ASP A 54 2.99 -3.80 -1.90
C ASP A 54 2.68 -3.80 -3.39
N LEU A 55 3.72 -3.66 -4.20
CA LEU A 55 3.62 -3.73 -5.66
C LEU A 55 3.83 -5.17 -6.10
N LEU A 56 2.86 -5.75 -6.80
CA LEU A 56 2.98 -7.09 -7.35
C LEU A 56 4.13 -7.16 -8.37
N PRO A 57 4.84 -8.31 -8.44
CA PRO A 57 5.98 -8.47 -9.34
C PRO A 57 5.57 -8.62 -10.82
N GLU A 58 4.29 -8.77 -11.10
CA GLU A 58 3.73 -8.93 -12.44
C GLU A 58 2.56 -7.98 -12.68
N PHE A 59 2.35 -7.66 -13.94
CA PHE A 59 1.15 -6.92 -14.37
C PHE A 59 -0.09 -7.80 -14.23
N VAL A 60 -1.18 -7.17 -13.83
CA VAL A 60 -2.51 -7.77 -13.85
C VAL A 60 -3.36 -7.00 -14.88
N ASN A 61 -3.87 -7.70 -15.87
CA ASN A 61 -4.62 -7.08 -16.99
C ASN A 61 -3.83 -5.97 -17.70
N GLY A 62 -2.50 -6.10 -17.78
CA GLY A 62 -1.62 -5.11 -18.40
C GLY A 62 -1.33 -3.87 -17.56
N LYS A 63 -1.79 -3.84 -16.31
CA LYS A 63 -1.62 -2.72 -15.38
C LYS A 63 -0.72 -3.09 -14.20
N TYR A 64 -0.11 -2.09 -13.58
CA TYR A 64 0.54 -2.26 -12.28
C TYR A 64 -0.50 -2.59 -11.22
N ALA A 65 -0.23 -3.58 -10.40
CA ALA A 65 -1.15 -4.06 -9.39
C ALA A 65 -0.56 -3.86 -7.98
N PHE A 66 -1.37 -3.37 -7.07
CA PHE A 66 -0.98 -3.09 -5.70
C PHE A 66 -1.91 -3.78 -4.72
N TYR A 67 -1.34 -4.36 -3.69
CA TYR A 67 -2.04 -4.52 -2.43
C TYR A 67 -1.88 -3.26 -1.60
N THR A 68 -2.95 -2.86 -0.94
CA THR A 68 -3.03 -1.62 -0.18
C THR A 68 -3.58 -1.87 1.21
N ARG A 69 -3.39 -0.91 2.09
CA ARG A 69 -4.05 -0.87 3.39
C ARG A 69 -4.65 0.51 3.60
N PRO A 70 -5.91 0.68 3.20
CA PRO A 70 -6.60 1.96 3.33
C PRO A 70 -6.77 2.35 4.79
N MET A 71 -6.49 3.60 5.11
CA MET A 71 -6.62 4.16 6.45
C MET A 71 -7.21 5.57 6.37
N ASP A 72 -8.04 5.90 7.34
CA ASP A 72 -8.61 7.24 7.46
C ASP A 72 -7.62 8.20 8.14
N ASP A 73 -6.78 7.65 9.05
CA ASP A 73 -5.81 8.40 9.83
C ASP A 73 -4.52 7.57 10.01
N PHE A 74 -3.48 8.19 10.52
CA PHE A 74 -2.19 7.53 10.78
C PHE A 74 -2.27 6.42 11.84
N ILE A 75 -3.05 6.60 12.88
CA ILE A 75 -3.22 5.63 13.98
C ILE A 75 -4.50 4.82 13.80
N GLU A 76 -5.58 5.52 13.56
CA GLU A 76 -6.92 4.93 13.47
C GLU A 76 -7.22 4.49 12.04
N THR A 77 -7.71 3.28 11.90
CA THR A 77 -8.18 2.82 10.59
C THR A 77 -9.56 3.40 10.26
N GLY A 78 -10.29 3.86 11.28
CA GLY A 78 -11.64 4.37 11.12
C GLY A 78 -12.57 3.35 10.46
N SER A 79 -13.19 3.76 9.37
CA SER A 79 -13.96 2.86 8.48
C SER A 79 -13.08 2.05 7.54
N GLY A 80 -11.80 2.38 7.44
CA GLY A 80 -10.79 1.70 6.62
C GLY A 80 -10.28 0.42 7.25
N GLY A 81 -9.07 0.05 6.88
CA GLY A 81 -8.44 -1.20 7.24
C GLY A 81 -8.82 -2.33 6.30
N GLY A 82 -8.30 -3.51 6.58
CA GLY A 82 -8.37 -4.62 5.64
C GLY A 82 -7.29 -4.52 4.57
N VAL A 83 -7.18 -5.57 3.77
CA VAL A 83 -6.27 -5.64 2.63
C VAL A 83 -7.03 -5.21 1.39
N GLY A 84 -6.62 -4.10 0.81
CA GLY A 84 -7.14 -3.59 -0.44
C GLY A 84 -6.35 -4.09 -1.64
N PHE A 85 -6.93 -3.95 -2.80
CA PHE A 85 -6.28 -4.22 -4.09
C PHE A 85 -6.69 -3.16 -5.09
N GLY A 86 -5.74 -2.69 -5.87
CA GLY A 86 -6.01 -1.70 -6.90
C GLY A 86 -5.03 -1.78 -8.06
N LEU A 87 -5.43 -1.23 -9.18
CA LEU A 87 -4.64 -1.18 -10.41
C LEU A 87 -4.33 0.26 -10.81
N CYS A 88 -3.16 0.48 -11.40
CA CYS A 88 -2.85 1.74 -12.06
C CYS A 88 -2.15 1.53 -13.41
N ASP A 89 -2.33 2.46 -14.31
CA ASP A 89 -1.80 2.38 -15.66
C ASP A 89 -0.35 2.87 -15.75
N ASP A 90 0.01 3.85 -14.94
CA ASP A 90 1.32 4.52 -15.02
C ASP A 90 1.98 4.60 -13.63
N ILE A 91 3.09 3.89 -13.46
CA ILE A 91 3.86 3.89 -12.22
C ILE A 91 4.55 5.24 -11.95
N THR A 92 4.73 6.08 -12.95
CA THR A 92 5.36 7.40 -12.78
C THR A 92 4.41 8.43 -12.18
N HIS A 93 3.11 8.16 -12.26
CA HIS A 93 2.01 8.90 -11.65
C HIS A 93 0.95 7.92 -11.16
N ALA A 94 1.33 7.10 -10.19
CA ALA A 94 0.50 6.00 -9.75
C ALA A 94 -0.77 6.50 -9.03
N VAL A 95 -1.91 6.31 -9.69
CA VAL A 95 -3.23 6.62 -9.16
C VAL A 95 -4.10 5.37 -9.24
N ILE A 96 -4.68 5.00 -8.12
CA ILE A 96 -5.68 3.93 -8.00
C ILE A 96 -7.05 4.60 -7.84
N ASP A 97 -7.86 4.50 -8.89
CA ASP A 97 -9.21 5.06 -8.90
C ASP A 97 -10.18 4.18 -8.14
N GLU A 98 -10.04 2.87 -8.29
CA GLU A 98 -10.88 1.87 -7.64
C GLU A 98 -10.03 0.94 -6.76
N GLU A 99 -10.32 0.97 -5.47
CA GLU A 99 -9.69 0.13 -4.46
C GLU A 99 -10.71 -0.87 -3.93
N ILE A 100 -10.44 -2.16 -4.10
CA ILE A 100 -11.31 -3.26 -3.70
C ILE A 100 -10.76 -3.88 -2.42
N ILE A 101 -11.58 -4.02 -1.39
CA ILE A 101 -11.17 -4.73 -0.17
C ILE A 101 -11.27 -6.23 -0.41
N THR A 102 -10.13 -6.89 -0.56
CA THR A 102 -10.02 -8.33 -0.81
C THR A 102 -10.08 -9.15 0.46
N SER A 103 -9.58 -8.60 1.59
CA SER A 103 -9.64 -9.21 2.90
C SER A 103 -10.08 -8.15 3.92
N PRO A 104 -11.36 -8.11 4.27
CA PRO A 104 -11.86 -7.14 5.24
C PRO A 104 -11.32 -7.45 6.63
N ARG A 105 -11.22 -6.42 7.45
CA ARG A 105 -10.93 -6.54 8.87
C ARG A 105 -12.03 -7.35 9.54
N ARG A 106 -11.67 -8.44 10.19
CA ARG A 106 -12.61 -9.36 10.84
C ARG A 106 -12.34 -9.45 12.33
N TYR A 107 -13.40 -9.75 13.06
CA TYR A 107 -13.35 -10.04 14.48
C TYR A 107 -13.59 -11.53 14.67
N HIS A 108 -12.60 -12.22 15.22
CA HIS A 108 -12.75 -13.61 15.68
C HIS A 108 -12.86 -13.62 17.21
N THR A 109 -11.98 -14.35 17.85
CA THR A 109 -11.84 -14.33 19.32
C THR A 109 -11.11 -13.08 19.81
N ILE A 110 -10.29 -12.47 18.93
CA ILE A 110 -9.54 -11.24 19.17
C ILE A 110 -9.93 -10.24 18.08
N THR A 111 -10.17 -9.00 18.48
CA THR A 111 -10.45 -7.91 17.55
C THR A 111 -9.19 -7.59 16.76
N GLU A 112 -9.28 -7.67 15.44
CA GLU A 112 -8.26 -7.16 14.54
C GLU A 112 -8.32 -5.63 14.50
N ALA A 113 -7.35 -4.97 15.11
CA ALA A 113 -7.26 -3.52 15.06
C ALA A 113 -6.79 -3.06 13.67
N LYS A 114 -5.83 -3.79 13.10
CA LYS A 114 -5.23 -3.53 11.79
C LYS A 114 -4.82 -4.86 11.17
N ASN A 115 -4.99 -4.98 9.88
CA ASN A 115 -4.39 -6.02 9.06
C ASN A 115 -3.75 -5.37 7.84
N GLY A 116 -2.76 -5.99 7.26
CA GLY A 116 -2.03 -5.42 6.14
C GLY A 116 -1.13 -6.44 5.47
N GLU A 117 -0.46 -5.96 4.44
CA GLU A 117 0.49 -6.74 3.68
C GLU A 117 1.73 -7.07 4.51
N GLY A 118 2.22 -8.28 4.35
CA GLY A 118 3.51 -8.72 4.86
C GLY A 118 4.59 -8.67 3.79
N ALA A 119 4.73 -9.76 3.06
CA ALA A 119 5.71 -9.87 1.97
C ALA A 119 5.01 -9.87 0.61
N THR A 120 5.76 -9.46 -0.41
CA THR A 120 5.31 -9.50 -1.81
C THR A 120 4.73 -10.87 -2.15
N PRO A 121 3.53 -10.95 -2.72
CA PRO A 121 2.88 -12.21 -3.04
C PRO A 121 3.72 -13.09 -3.97
N ILE A 122 3.67 -14.37 -3.73
CA ILE A 122 4.39 -15.37 -4.51
C ILE A 122 3.43 -16.02 -5.51
N LYS A 123 3.76 -15.97 -6.79
CA LYS A 123 2.98 -16.63 -7.82
C LYS A 123 3.19 -18.15 -7.74
N THR A 124 2.09 -18.88 -7.80
CA THR A 124 2.05 -20.34 -7.84
C THR A 124 1.20 -20.83 -9.00
N GLU A 125 1.22 -22.11 -9.30
CA GLU A 125 0.34 -22.72 -10.31
C GLU A 125 -1.15 -22.60 -9.96
N LYS A 126 -1.49 -22.39 -8.68
CA LYS A 126 -2.87 -22.28 -8.18
C LYS A 126 -3.32 -20.83 -7.95
N GLY A 127 -2.48 -19.85 -8.27
CA GLY A 127 -2.74 -18.44 -8.02
C GLY A 127 -1.65 -17.79 -7.18
N TRP A 128 -2.00 -16.74 -6.49
CA TRP A 128 -1.07 -15.98 -5.65
C TRP A 128 -1.14 -16.44 -4.19
N LEU A 129 0.02 -16.76 -3.62
CA LEU A 129 0.16 -16.94 -2.19
C LEU A 129 0.45 -15.59 -1.56
N HIS A 130 -0.45 -15.14 -0.73
CA HIS A 130 -0.38 -13.88 -0.02
C HIS A 130 -0.18 -14.14 1.47
N ILE A 131 0.78 -13.46 2.09
CA ILE A 131 1.07 -13.51 3.52
C ILE A 131 0.76 -12.14 4.10
N ALA A 132 -0.26 -12.07 4.93
CA ALA A 132 -0.71 -10.86 5.60
C ALA A 132 -0.56 -10.99 7.12
N HIS A 133 -0.62 -9.85 7.82
CA HIS A 133 -0.59 -9.78 9.29
C HIS A 133 -1.75 -8.94 9.83
#